data_7f17f3c3b82d78a0032897328365e2d3
#
_entry.id   7f17f3c3b82d78a0032897328365e2d3
#
_cell.length_a   1.000
_cell.length_b   1.000
_cell.length_c   1.000
_cell.angle_alpha   90.00
_cell.angle_beta   90.00
_cell.angle_gamma   90.00
#
_symmetry.space_group_name_H-M   'P 1'
#
loop_
_entity.id
_entity.type
_entity.pdbx_description
1 polymer ?
#
loop_
_entity_poly.entity_id
_entity_poly.type
_entity_poly.pdbx_seq_one_letter_code
_entity_poly.pdbx_strand_id
1 'polypeptide(L)'
;MSSVFDLANDRLSYSELLRPDAGYTLDFAVGMTYSLDLEALLGVPVSLGLLDEADESNLRSPLYVLEAIRKSADRIALFCNAGGIKLPDKIQSVYSLLENSVFQVKLTKTSNFHPKIWVLKYSQNGEGSYIKLLVMSRNLTFDSSIDISAALQGPIGEEESEKNRPLADFLRYVAHFADSKKRPQVLALADDVLKVTAFEVDPPFEDYDFFPIGIPGYSGNNFPLFGQKSDLFLVSPFLSDETVQKMTQFKGNKRLVTRKSSVTPAVMEAFDHVYVTKDVLSDNEYGAQQDIHAKIYYTTTRMANYLYLGSANASQNAFYKNIECLLRLRYKLYSVGFWRFADDFIPKENCPYEELTEVPEQQAEDSRKKELDKALKEAVYALKRAVVIQDGNRYSVTVDARPLKTTERVMIAPLQRPDLVRPLDQHLQFSGMLLKELSEFYVLSVDSQKLITKVVTRDMPKDRDQEIYRSIIDSKAKFMSYLSFVLSGDLSEGASEMADLQEAMLQANGNAFGGQISAALYEQMLRVFHQNPSKLKGISDMIRRLDPDVVGEEFLEMYLQFEAAAKKVRR
;
A
#
# COMPACT_ATOMS: atom_id res chain seq x y z
N MET A 1 -19.59 11.06 -28.52
CA MET A 1 -19.75 10.80 -27.09
C MET A 1 -18.52 10.03 -26.66
N SER A 2 -17.82 10.46 -25.62
CA SER A 2 -16.61 9.79 -25.12
C SER A 2 -16.92 8.34 -24.70
N SER A 3 -15.96 7.44 -24.87
CA SER A 3 -15.99 6.07 -24.36
C SER A 3 -16.16 6.10 -22.83
N VAL A 4 -16.77 5.07 -22.25
CA VAL A 4 -16.86 4.92 -20.78
C VAL A 4 -15.56 4.38 -20.21
N PHE A 5 -14.87 3.55 -21.00
CA PHE A 5 -13.52 3.06 -20.73
C PHE A 5 -12.71 3.11 -22.02
N ASP A 6 -11.59 3.82 -21.96
CA ASP A 6 -10.58 3.77 -23.00
C ASP A 6 -9.32 3.14 -22.40
N LEU A 7 -9.14 1.82 -22.63
CA LEU A 7 -8.02 1.05 -22.10
C LEU A 7 -6.64 1.60 -22.51
N ALA A 8 -6.58 2.41 -23.55
CA ALA A 8 -5.34 3.03 -24.01
C ALA A 8 -5.07 4.38 -23.32
N ASN A 9 -6.12 5.19 -23.10
CA ASN A 9 -6.00 6.57 -22.65
C ASN A 9 -6.38 6.77 -21.16
N ASP A 10 -7.23 5.90 -20.59
CA ASP A 10 -7.66 5.98 -19.18
C ASP A 10 -6.67 5.26 -18.23
N ARG A 11 -5.37 5.34 -18.54
CA ARG A 11 -4.33 4.78 -17.68
C ARG A 11 -3.91 5.81 -16.64
N LEU A 12 -4.18 5.52 -15.38
CA LEU A 12 -3.74 6.33 -14.25
C LEU A 12 -2.56 5.65 -13.55
N SER A 13 -1.54 6.41 -13.22
CA SER A 13 -0.48 5.92 -12.35
C SER A 13 -0.95 5.91 -10.89
N TYR A 14 -0.45 4.97 -10.12
CA TYR A 14 -0.75 4.89 -8.68
C TYR A 14 -0.35 6.19 -7.95
N SER A 15 0.74 6.79 -8.38
CA SER A 15 1.25 8.05 -7.82
C SER A 15 0.31 9.23 -8.07
N GLU A 16 -0.30 9.33 -9.26
CA GLU A 16 -1.26 10.39 -9.59
C GLU A 16 -2.53 10.27 -8.74
N LEU A 17 -3.02 9.06 -8.53
CA LEU A 17 -4.21 8.81 -7.71
C LEU A 17 -4.03 9.25 -6.25
N LEU A 18 -2.83 9.07 -5.68
CA LEU A 18 -2.52 9.44 -4.29
C LEU A 18 -2.12 10.91 -4.12
N ARG A 19 -1.86 11.64 -5.21
CA ARG A 19 -1.35 13.02 -5.12
C ARG A 19 -2.39 13.96 -4.48
N PRO A 20 -1.98 14.84 -3.54
CA PRO A 20 -2.85 15.90 -3.03
C PRO A 20 -3.13 16.96 -4.11
N ASP A 21 -4.21 17.70 -3.93
CA ASP A 21 -4.46 18.91 -4.70
C ASP A 21 -3.42 19.98 -4.39
N ALA A 22 -3.24 20.93 -5.30
CA ALA A 22 -2.24 21.99 -5.14
C ALA A 22 -2.45 22.79 -3.84
N GLY A 23 -1.40 22.92 -3.05
CA GLY A 23 -1.41 23.63 -1.76
C GLY A 23 -1.86 22.80 -0.56
N TYR A 24 -2.37 21.60 -0.78
CA TYR A 24 -2.76 20.69 0.31
C TYR A 24 -1.61 19.76 0.72
N THR A 25 -1.57 19.38 1.98
CA THR A 25 -0.60 18.46 2.55
C THR A 25 -1.30 17.29 3.24
N LEU A 26 -0.66 16.12 3.24
CA LEU A 26 -1.19 14.94 3.92
C LEU A 26 -1.16 15.12 5.43
N ASP A 27 -2.31 14.96 6.09
CA ASP A 27 -2.41 14.83 7.53
C ASP A 27 -2.23 13.36 7.95
N PHE A 28 -3.07 12.49 7.41
CA PHE A 28 -3.05 11.07 7.72
C PHE A 28 -3.65 10.22 6.60
N ALA A 29 -3.08 9.02 6.42
CA ALA A 29 -3.51 8.05 5.42
C ALA A 29 -3.72 6.68 6.03
N VAL A 30 -4.81 6.03 5.67
CA VAL A 30 -5.07 4.61 5.92
C VAL A 30 -5.11 3.88 4.58
N GLY A 31 -4.17 2.96 4.39
CA GLY A 31 -4.14 2.04 3.26
C GLY A 31 -4.57 0.63 3.67
N MET A 32 -5.23 -0.10 2.78
CA MET A 32 -5.60 -1.49 2.98
C MET A 32 -5.26 -2.28 1.72
N THR A 33 -4.63 -3.44 1.88
CA THR A 33 -4.22 -4.31 0.77
C THR A 33 -4.23 -5.78 1.19
N TYR A 34 -4.42 -6.69 0.26
CA TYR A 34 -4.23 -8.10 0.54
C TYR A 34 -2.74 -8.47 0.57
N SER A 35 -2.04 -8.16 -0.52
CA SER A 35 -0.59 -8.38 -0.63
C SER A 35 0.14 -7.05 -0.58
N LEU A 36 1.27 -7.03 0.11
CA LEU A 36 2.14 -5.89 0.29
C LEU A 36 3.54 -6.22 -0.20
N ASP A 37 4.07 -5.39 -1.06
CA ASP A 37 5.48 -5.34 -1.40
C ASP A 37 6.13 -4.18 -0.63
N LEU A 38 7.16 -4.48 0.18
CA LEU A 38 7.84 -3.44 0.98
C LEU A 38 8.54 -2.40 0.10
N GLU A 39 9.01 -2.80 -1.08
CA GLU A 39 9.64 -1.87 -2.03
C GLU A 39 8.58 -0.94 -2.65
N ALA A 40 7.39 -1.45 -3.00
CA ALA A 40 6.29 -0.62 -3.47
C ALA A 40 5.82 0.39 -2.41
N LEU A 41 5.87 0.01 -1.13
CA LEU A 41 5.53 0.91 -0.03
C LEU A 41 6.50 2.10 0.07
N LEU A 42 7.75 1.96 -0.34
CA LEU A 42 8.72 3.07 -0.32
C LEU A 42 8.37 4.19 -1.31
N GLY A 43 7.64 3.88 -2.39
CA GLY A 43 7.15 4.88 -3.35
C GLY A 43 5.93 5.67 -2.87
N VAL A 44 5.20 5.17 -1.88
CA VAL A 44 3.97 5.82 -1.38
C VAL A 44 4.20 7.23 -0.83
N PRO A 45 5.24 7.52 -0.02
CA PRO A 45 5.49 8.86 0.49
C PRO A 45 5.67 9.94 -0.60
N VAL A 46 6.27 9.58 -1.73
CA VAL A 46 6.41 10.46 -2.90
C VAL A 46 5.04 10.76 -3.49
N SER A 47 4.28 9.70 -3.74
CA SER A 47 2.92 9.79 -4.29
C SER A 47 1.98 10.62 -3.41
N LEU A 48 2.19 10.62 -2.09
CA LEU A 48 1.44 11.41 -1.12
C LEU A 48 1.90 12.87 -1.01
N GLY A 49 2.83 13.31 -1.84
CA GLY A 49 3.39 14.67 -1.79
C GLY A 49 4.24 14.96 -0.55
N LEU A 50 4.71 13.93 0.15
CA LEU A 50 5.59 14.08 1.31
C LEU A 50 7.04 14.33 0.91
N LEU A 51 7.41 13.99 -0.32
CA LEU A 51 8.70 14.24 -0.94
C LEU A 51 8.47 14.84 -2.32
N ASP A 52 9.42 15.66 -2.76
CA ASP A 52 9.43 16.17 -4.12
C ASP A 52 9.62 15.02 -5.13
N GLU A 53 9.20 15.20 -6.37
CA GLU A 53 9.30 14.17 -7.41
C GLU A 53 10.76 13.73 -7.56
N ALA A 54 10.97 12.42 -7.57
CA ALA A 54 12.28 11.84 -7.74
C ALA A 54 12.25 10.87 -8.92
N ASP A 55 13.33 10.85 -9.67
CA ASP A 55 13.56 9.84 -10.69
C ASP A 55 13.66 8.43 -10.08
N GLU A 56 13.39 7.38 -10.85
CA GLU A 56 13.51 5.99 -10.39
C GLU A 56 14.88 5.66 -9.77
N SER A 57 15.95 6.35 -10.21
CA SER A 57 17.29 6.22 -9.64
C SER A 57 17.35 6.66 -8.17
N ASN A 58 16.55 7.65 -7.80
CA ASN A 58 16.49 8.20 -6.45
C ASN A 58 15.78 7.26 -5.47
N LEU A 59 14.78 6.49 -5.92
CA LEU A 59 14.10 5.47 -5.11
C LEU A 59 15.05 4.35 -4.66
N ARG A 60 16.19 4.18 -5.33
CA ARG A 60 17.24 3.22 -4.95
C ARG A 60 18.26 3.79 -3.97
N SER A 61 18.28 5.10 -3.76
CA SER A 61 19.16 5.75 -2.80
C SER A 61 18.72 5.48 -1.37
N PRO A 62 19.58 4.90 -0.50
CA PRO A 62 19.23 4.66 0.90
C PRO A 62 18.86 5.93 1.67
N LEU A 63 19.42 7.08 1.31
CA LEU A 63 19.15 8.37 1.94
C LEU A 63 17.75 8.88 1.60
N TYR A 64 17.35 8.73 0.34
CA TYR A 64 16.01 9.08 -0.12
C TYR A 64 14.95 8.21 0.56
N VAL A 65 15.16 6.90 0.57
CA VAL A 65 14.30 5.93 1.24
C VAL A 65 14.15 6.24 2.73
N LEU A 66 15.27 6.58 3.38
CA LEU A 66 15.27 6.94 4.80
C LEU A 66 14.42 8.17 5.09
N GLU A 67 14.53 9.23 4.27
CA GLU A 67 13.73 10.44 4.42
C GLU A 67 12.25 10.19 4.11
N ALA A 68 11.96 9.35 3.10
CA ALA A 68 10.60 8.92 2.77
C ALA A 68 9.93 8.25 3.97
N ILE A 69 10.60 7.28 4.59
CA ILE A 69 10.09 6.58 5.78
C ILE A 69 9.95 7.55 6.96
N ARG A 70 10.95 8.41 7.19
CA ARG A 70 10.91 9.39 8.29
C ARG A 70 9.69 10.31 8.19
N LYS A 71 9.36 10.79 7.00
CA LYS A 71 8.21 11.68 6.77
C LYS A 71 6.87 10.96 6.85
N SER A 72 6.84 9.68 6.48
CA SER A 72 5.60 8.90 6.38
C SER A 72 5.26 8.11 7.65
N ALA A 73 6.25 7.77 8.48
CA ALA A 73 6.08 6.85 9.61
C ALA A 73 4.92 7.23 10.56
N ASP A 74 4.74 8.53 10.84
CA ASP A 74 3.67 9.01 11.71
C ASP A 74 2.35 9.30 10.98
N ARG A 75 2.35 9.33 9.65
CA ARG A 75 1.21 9.76 8.82
C ARG A 75 0.52 8.64 8.06
N ILE A 76 1.07 7.43 8.10
CA ILE A 76 0.52 6.28 7.36
C ILE A 76 0.23 5.14 8.32
N ALA A 77 -0.94 4.51 8.16
CA ALA A 77 -1.26 3.21 8.70
C ALA A 77 -1.69 2.30 7.55
N LEU A 78 -0.90 1.25 7.27
CA LEU A 78 -1.17 0.29 6.22
C LEU A 78 -1.56 -1.06 6.80
N PHE A 79 -2.75 -1.53 6.45
CA PHE A 79 -3.27 -2.82 6.87
C PHE A 79 -3.14 -3.84 5.74
N CYS A 80 -2.52 -4.98 6.01
CA CYS A 80 -2.39 -6.05 5.04
C CYS A 80 -2.82 -7.40 5.61
N ASN A 81 -3.11 -8.36 4.74
CA ASN A 81 -3.44 -9.72 5.19
C ASN A 81 -2.25 -10.36 5.90
N ALA A 82 -2.50 -11.10 6.98
CA ALA A 82 -1.46 -11.83 7.68
C ALA A 82 -0.78 -12.85 6.75
N GLY A 83 0.54 -12.74 6.59
CA GLY A 83 1.32 -13.51 5.61
C GLY A 83 1.22 -12.98 4.18
N GLY A 84 0.67 -11.79 3.97
CA GLY A 84 0.58 -11.15 2.66
C GLY A 84 1.78 -10.27 2.29
N ILE A 85 2.83 -10.22 3.10
CA ILE A 85 4.01 -9.41 2.81
C ILE A 85 4.98 -10.23 1.96
N LYS A 86 5.32 -9.72 0.78
CA LYS A 86 6.28 -10.33 -0.14
C LYS A 86 7.72 -10.12 0.33
N LEU A 87 8.59 -11.07 0.05
CA LEU A 87 10.02 -10.93 0.30
C LEU A 87 10.62 -10.01 -0.76
N PRO A 88 11.34 -8.92 -0.39
CA PRO A 88 12.02 -8.05 -1.34
C PRO A 88 13.25 -8.77 -1.96
N ASP A 89 13.66 -8.37 -3.15
CA ASP A 89 14.82 -8.92 -3.83
C ASP A 89 16.11 -8.71 -3.03
N LYS A 90 16.23 -7.55 -2.37
CA LYS A 90 17.35 -7.21 -1.48
C LYS A 90 16.83 -6.80 -0.10
N ILE A 91 17.30 -7.51 0.92
CA ILE A 91 16.98 -7.17 2.30
C ILE A 91 17.84 -5.97 2.72
N GLN A 92 17.18 -4.92 3.20
CA GLN A 92 17.82 -3.70 3.71
C GLN A 92 17.35 -3.42 5.14
N SER A 93 18.25 -2.91 5.99
CA SER A 93 17.91 -2.60 7.40
C SER A 93 16.77 -1.57 7.52
N VAL A 94 16.64 -0.68 6.55
CA VAL A 94 15.60 0.35 6.47
C VAL A 94 14.18 -0.22 6.50
N TYR A 95 13.96 -1.46 6.03
CA TYR A 95 12.63 -2.08 6.08
C TYR A 95 12.13 -2.30 7.51
N SER A 96 13.02 -2.45 8.48
CA SER A 96 12.62 -2.55 9.89
C SER A 96 11.94 -1.27 10.41
N LEU A 97 12.20 -0.11 9.80
CA LEU A 97 11.53 1.15 10.14
C LEU A 97 10.07 1.20 9.65
N LEU A 98 9.69 0.38 8.65
CA LEU A 98 8.31 0.28 8.15
C LEU A 98 7.37 -0.43 9.14
N GLU A 99 7.91 -1.13 10.15
CA GLU A 99 7.14 -1.85 11.16
C GLU A 99 6.12 -0.94 11.86
N ASN A 100 6.45 0.33 12.05
CA ASN A 100 5.57 1.31 12.71
C ASN A 100 4.37 1.73 11.84
N SER A 101 4.40 1.44 10.55
CA SER A 101 3.35 1.81 9.59
C SER A 101 2.56 0.61 9.06
N VAL A 102 3.06 -0.63 9.23
CA VAL A 102 2.47 -1.85 8.65
C VAL A 102 1.80 -2.69 9.74
N PHE A 103 0.53 -2.99 9.57
CA PHE A 103 -0.31 -3.78 10.49
C PHE A 103 -0.89 -4.98 9.77
N GLN A 104 -0.61 -6.18 10.29
CA GLN A 104 -1.19 -7.40 9.73
C GLN A 104 -2.55 -7.70 10.35
N VAL A 105 -3.55 -7.87 9.48
CA VAL A 105 -4.89 -8.29 9.87
C VAL A 105 -4.96 -9.81 9.90
N LYS A 106 -5.00 -10.36 11.10
CA LYS A 106 -5.04 -11.79 11.36
C LYS A 106 -6.47 -12.21 11.68
N LEU A 107 -7.15 -12.78 10.69
CA LEU A 107 -8.53 -13.29 10.81
C LEU A 107 -8.57 -14.78 11.20
N THR A 108 -9.52 -15.52 10.67
CA THR A 108 -9.55 -16.99 10.77
C THR A 108 -8.67 -17.62 9.70
N LYS A 109 -8.31 -18.92 9.86
CA LYS A 109 -7.51 -19.63 8.84
C LYS A 109 -8.20 -19.75 7.47
N THR A 110 -9.52 -19.61 7.42
CA THR A 110 -10.34 -19.73 6.20
C THR A 110 -10.75 -18.39 5.60
N SER A 111 -10.46 -17.28 6.29
CA SER A 111 -10.80 -15.92 5.87
C SER A 111 -9.55 -15.13 5.51
N ASN A 112 -9.69 -14.21 4.57
CA ASN A 112 -8.62 -13.29 4.20
C ASN A 112 -9.08 -11.85 4.37
N PHE A 113 -8.14 -10.96 4.72
CA PHE A 113 -8.30 -9.52 4.63
C PHE A 113 -7.92 -9.09 3.22
N HIS A 114 -8.91 -8.74 2.39
CA HIS A 114 -8.70 -8.58 0.95
C HIS A 114 -9.08 -7.20 0.36
N PRO A 115 -9.42 -6.17 1.15
CA PRO A 115 -9.74 -4.86 0.60
C PRO A 115 -8.52 -4.22 -0.07
N LYS A 116 -8.77 -3.29 -1.00
CA LYS A 116 -7.76 -2.50 -1.69
C LYS A 116 -8.26 -1.08 -1.78
N ILE A 117 -8.04 -0.33 -0.70
CA ILE A 117 -8.51 1.04 -0.58
C ILE A 117 -7.47 1.94 0.08
N TRP A 118 -7.56 3.24 -0.22
CA TRP A 118 -6.92 4.28 0.56
C TRP A 118 -7.97 5.30 1.01
N VAL A 119 -7.85 5.72 2.25
CA VAL A 119 -8.59 6.85 2.82
C VAL A 119 -7.55 7.85 3.32
N LEU A 120 -7.56 9.04 2.72
CA LEU A 120 -6.51 10.03 2.86
C LEU A 120 -7.15 11.35 3.31
N LYS A 121 -6.62 11.92 4.38
CA LYS A 121 -6.99 13.27 4.82
C LYS A 121 -5.92 14.25 4.40
N TYR A 122 -6.31 15.27 3.66
CA TYR A 122 -5.47 16.40 3.27
C TYR A 122 -5.99 17.69 3.88
N SER A 123 -5.08 18.58 4.25
CA SER A 123 -5.42 19.90 4.79
C SER A 123 -4.54 20.99 4.19
N GLN A 124 -5.09 22.20 4.17
CA GLN A 124 -4.39 23.42 3.79
C GLN A 124 -4.55 24.45 4.92
N ASN A 125 -3.47 25.15 5.26
CA ASN A 125 -3.50 26.16 6.32
C ASN A 125 -4.52 27.25 6.04
N GLY A 126 -5.62 27.28 6.81
CA GLY A 126 -6.66 28.32 6.74
C GLY A 126 -7.78 28.08 5.72
N GLU A 127 -7.72 27.03 4.87
CA GLU A 127 -8.71 26.80 3.80
C GLU A 127 -9.55 25.53 3.96
N GLY A 128 -9.32 24.78 5.03
CA GLY A 128 -10.09 23.56 5.30
C GLY A 128 -9.36 22.26 4.99
N SER A 129 -10.10 21.17 5.00
CA SER A 129 -9.59 19.81 4.76
C SER A 129 -10.60 18.98 3.97
N TYR A 130 -10.09 17.98 3.26
CA TYR A 130 -10.91 17.03 2.53
C TYR A 130 -10.44 15.59 2.74
N ILE A 131 -11.33 14.65 2.50
CA ILE A 131 -11.03 13.23 2.41
C ILE A 131 -10.99 12.82 0.94
N LYS A 132 -9.91 12.10 0.57
CA LYS A 132 -9.82 11.38 -0.70
C LYS A 132 -9.96 9.89 -0.45
N LEU A 133 -10.90 9.26 -1.14
CA LEU A 133 -11.15 7.82 -1.11
C LEU A 133 -10.72 7.21 -2.43
N LEU A 134 -9.81 6.22 -2.39
CA LEU A 134 -9.47 5.40 -3.55
C LEU A 134 -9.98 3.99 -3.32
N VAL A 135 -10.73 3.45 -4.26
CA VAL A 135 -11.15 2.05 -4.28
C VAL A 135 -10.57 1.40 -5.52
N MET A 136 -9.85 0.30 -5.34
CA MET A 136 -9.06 -0.33 -6.39
C MET A 136 -9.27 -1.84 -6.42
N SER A 137 -8.93 -2.48 -7.54
CA SER A 137 -8.76 -3.93 -7.61
C SER A 137 -7.33 -4.38 -7.35
N ARG A 138 -6.35 -3.46 -7.45
CA ARG A 138 -4.91 -3.73 -7.35
C ARG A 138 -4.41 -3.77 -5.92
N ASN A 139 -3.50 -4.71 -5.63
CA ASN A 139 -2.72 -4.72 -4.41
C ASN A 139 -1.60 -3.66 -4.44
N LEU A 140 -0.98 -3.41 -3.29
CA LEU A 140 0.23 -2.59 -3.21
C LEU A 140 1.46 -3.45 -3.54
N THR A 141 1.56 -3.82 -4.82
CA THR A 141 2.60 -4.70 -5.39
C THR A 141 2.98 -4.24 -6.79
N PHE A 142 4.19 -4.58 -7.22
CA PHE A 142 4.62 -4.42 -8.61
C PHE A 142 4.09 -5.62 -9.42
N ASP A 143 3.01 -5.43 -10.14
CA ASP A 143 2.48 -6.39 -11.12
C ASP A 143 1.87 -5.65 -12.31
N SER A 144 1.74 -6.32 -13.45
CA SER A 144 1.30 -5.75 -14.73
C SER A 144 -0.11 -6.19 -15.10
N SER A 145 -1.00 -6.42 -14.13
CA SER A 145 -2.38 -6.83 -14.39
C SER A 145 -3.27 -5.68 -14.89
N ILE A 146 -4.36 -6.03 -15.59
CA ILE A 146 -5.44 -5.10 -15.91
C ILE A 146 -6.27 -4.90 -14.64
N ASP A 147 -6.21 -3.69 -14.10
CA ASP A 147 -6.88 -3.28 -12.88
C ASP A 147 -7.88 -2.14 -13.11
N ILE A 148 -8.76 -1.93 -12.14
CA ILE A 148 -9.68 -0.80 -12.11
C ILE A 148 -9.52 -0.04 -10.81
N SER A 149 -9.69 1.29 -10.89
CA SER A 149 -9.71 2.18 -9.73
C SER A 149 -10.78 3.26 -9.88
N ALA A 150 -11.26 3.76 -8.74
CA ALA A 150 -12.06 4.96 -8.65
C ALA A 150 -11.50 5.83 -7.53
N ALA A 151 -11.43 7.14 -7.79
CA ALA A 151 -11.05 8.16 -6.84
C ALA A 151 -12.25 9.07 -6.59
N LEU A 152 -12.59 9.31 -5.33
CA LEU A 152 -13.59 10.26 -4.92
C LEU A 152 -13.00 11.18 -3.88
N GLN A 153 -13.41 12.44 -3.86
CA GLN A 153 -13.00 13.39 -2.83
C GLN A 153 -14.19 14.17 -2.32
N GLY A 154 -14.11 14.62 -1.06
CA GLY A 154 -15.18 15.41 -0.47
C GLY A 154 -14.70 16.25 0.70
N PRO A 155 -15.16 17.49 0.83
CA PRO A 155 -14.79 18.39 1.91
C PRO A 155 -15.33 17.88 3.26
N ILE A 156 -14.55 18.09 4.33
CA ILE A 156 -14.98 17.81 5.70
C ILE A 156 -15.82 18.98 6.18
N GLY A 157 -17.08 18.71 6.50
CA GLY A 157 -18.04 19.66 7.08
C GLY A 157 -18.14 19.56 8.60
N GLU A 158 -19.19 20.14 9.14
CA GLU A 158 -19.48 20.11 10.58
C GLU A 158 -20.46 18.97 10.95
N GLU A 159 -21.39 18.65 10.06
CA GLU A 159 -22.48 17.69 10.29
C GLU A 159 -22.10 16.28 9.82
N GLU A 160 -22.56 15.26 10.53
CA GLU A 160 -22.38 13.86 10.16
C GLU A 160 -23.32 13.45 9.01
N SER A 161 -22.77 12.69 8.06
CA SER A 161 -23.51 12.08 6.94
C SER A 161 -23.62 10.58 7.14
N GLU A 162 -24.85 10.09 7.36
CA GLU A 162 -25.12 8.64 7.48
C GLU A 162 -24.71 7.85 6.23
N LYS A 163 -24.66 8.52 5.08
CA LYS A 163 -24.21 7.90 3.82
C LYS A 163 -22.78 7.37 3.90
N ASN A 164 -21.91 8.03 4.67
CA ASN A 164 -20.51 7.67 4.81
C ASN A 164 -20.25 6.73 6.00
N ARG A 165 -21.28 6.41 6.79
CA ARG A 165 -21.18 5.49 7.94
C ARG A 165 -20.55 4.14 7.60
N PRO A 166 -20.87 3.47 6.47
CA PRO A 166 -20.23 2.20 6.13
C PRO A 166 -18.70 2.30 5.99
N LEU A 167 -18.19 3.39 5.41
CA LEU A 167 -16.75 3.62 5.31
C LEU A 167 -16.11 3.93 6.66
N ALA A 168 -16.79 4.75 7.49
CA ALA A 168 -16.33 5.06 8.85
C ALA A 168 -16.29 3.81 9.73
N ASP A 169 -17.30 2.95 9.66
CA ASP A 169 -17.36 1.68 10.41
C ASP A 169 -16.26 0.71 9.94
N PHE A 170 -15.92 0.75 8.65
CA PHE A 170 -14.81 -0.05 8.14
C PHE A 170 -13.47 0.42 8.71
N LEU A 171 -13.23 1.73 8.79
CA LEU A 171 -12.05 2.29 9.44
C LEU A 171 -12.01 1.96 10.95
N ARG A 172 -13.14 2.06 11.65
CA ARG A 172 -13.24 1.67 13.06
C ARG A 172 -12.92 0.19 13.27
N TYR A 173 -13.36 -0.67 12.36
CA TYR A 173 -13.04 -2.09 12.40
C TYR A 173 -11.54 -2.34 12.25
N VAL A 174 -10.88 -1.76 11.25
CA VAL A 174 -9.43 -1.98 11.05
C VAL A 174 -8.59 -1.34 12.14
N ALA A 175 -9.06 -0.28 12.80
CA ALA A 175 -8.38 0.34 13.94
C ALA A 175 -8.07 -0.65 15.07
N HIS A 176 -8.82 -1.75 15.22
CA HIS A 176 -8.56 -2.79 16.22
C HIS A 176 -7.23 -3.52 15.99
N PHE A 177 -6.72 -3.54 14.75
CA PHE A 177 -5.47 -4.20 14.39
C PHE A 177 -4.26 -3.26 14.45
N ALA A 178 -4.49 -1.96 14.64
CA ALA A 178 -3.43 -0.98 14.85
C ALA A 178 -2.90 -1.02 16.30
N ASP A 179 -1.67 -0.59 16.48
CA ASP A 179 -1.07 -0.40 17.79
C ASP A 179 -1.70 0.78 18.57
N SER A 180 -1.26 0.99 19.80
CA SER A 180 -1.77 2.04 20.68
C SER A 180 -1.47 3.46 20.17
N LYS A 181 -0.45 3.65 19.31
CA LYS A 181 -0.07 4.96 18.75
C LYS A 181 -0.92 5.32 17.54
N LYS A 182 -1.17 4.35 16.63
CA LYS A 182 -1.90 4.56 15.37
C LYS A 182 -3.41 4.45 15.52
N ARG A 183 -3.90 3.64 16.44
CA ARG A 183 -5.35 3.45 16.65
C ARG A 183 -6.13 4.76 16.83
N PRO A 184 -5.71 5.72 17.67
CA PRO A 184 -6.42 6.99 17.82
C PRO A 184 -6.51 7.79 16.51
N GLN A 185 -5.44 7.78 15.70
CA GLN A 185 -5.40 8.47 14.42
C GLN A 185 -6.36 7.85 13.40
N VAL A 186 -6.43 6.51 13.34
CA VAL A 186 -7.39 5.79 12.48
C VAL A 186 -8.83 6.07 12.90
N LEU A 187 -9.11 6.12 14.21
CA LEU A 187 -10.43 6.45 14.73
C LEU A 187 -10.81 7.91 14.43
N ALA A 188 -9.88 8.86 14.58
CA ALA A 188 -10.11 10.25 14.22
C ALA A 188 -10.41 10.41 12.72
N LEU A 189 -9.70 9.68 11.85
CA LEU A 189 -10.00 9.66 10.42
C LEU A 189 -11.42 9.09 10.14
N ALA A 190 -11.85 8.07 10.89
CA ALA A 190 -13.22 7.54 10.77
C ALA A 190 -14.29 8.58 11.13
N ASP A 191 -14.02 9.39 12.16
CA ASP A 191 -14.91 10.48 12.57
C ASP A 191 -14.91 11.63 11.53
N ASP A 192 -13.75 11.93 10.92
CA ASP A 192 -13.65 12.89 9.81
C ASP A 192 -14.42 12.41 8.57
N VAL A 193 -14.38 11.12 8.25
CA VAL A 193 -15.14 10.51 7.14
C VAL A 193 -16.64 10.70 7.33
N LEU A 194 -17.16 10.56 8.56
CA LEU A 194 -18.58 10.82 8.84
C LEU A 194 -18.96 12.26 8.54
N LYS A 195 -18.05 13.22 8.69
CA LYS A 195 -18.28 14.63 8.45
C LYS A 195 -18.10 15.06 7.00
N VAL A 196 -17.72 14.15 6.10
CA VAL A 196 -17.75 14.44 4.67
C VAL A 196 -19.18 14.61 4.23
N THR A 197 -19.54 15.80 3.77
CA THR A 197 -20.91 16.14 3.36
C THR A 197 -21.38 15.23 2.23
N ALA A 198 -20.57 15.10 1.18
CA ALA A 198 -20.72 14.13 0.11
C ALA A 198 -19.36 13.95 -0.59
N PHE A 199 -19.07 12.74 -1.04
CA PHE A 199 -18.00 12.54 -1.99
C PHE A 199 -18.47 12.94 -3.39
N GLU A 200 -17.66 13.71 -4.08
CA GLU A 200 -17.91 14.11 -5.46
C GLU A 200 -17.68 12.94 -6.39
N VAL A 201 -18.51 12.79 -7.38
CA VAL A 201 -18.42 11.79 -8.45
C VAL A 201 -18.38 12.48 -9.80
N ASP A 202 -17.47 12.05 -10.65
CA ASP A 202 -17.36 12.61 -12.01
C ASP A 202 -18.46 12.08 -12.94
N PRO A 203 -18.93 12.89 -13.91
CA PRO A 203 -19.79 12.38 -14.96
C PRO A 203 -19.16 11.19 -15.69
N PRO A 204 -19.94 10.15 -16.03
CA PRO A 204 -21.40 10.11 -16.09
C PRO A 204 -22.11 9.64 -14.81
N PHE A 205 -21.44 9.59 -13.68
CA PHE A 205 -22.04 9.18 -12.41
C PHE A 205 -22.74 10.36 -11.74
N GLU A 206 -23.69 10.06 -10.84
CA GLU A 206 -24.45 11.05 -10.08
C GLU A 206 -24.51 10.73 -8.58
N ASP A 207 -24.12 9.51 -8.18
CA ASP A 207 -24.21 9.05 -6.81
C ASP A 207 -23.28 7.87 -6.53
N TYR A 208 -22.97 7.62 -5.26
CA TYR A 208 -22.11 6.54 -4.80
C TYR A 208 -22.68 5.86 -3.55
N ASP A 209 -22.25 4.60 -3.32
CA ASP A 209 -22.40 3.91 -2.04
C ASP A 209 -21.16 3.07 -1.78
N PHE A 210 -20.72 3.01 -0.53
CA PHE A 210 -19.62 2.15 -0.11
C PHE A 210 -20.15 0.92 0.62
N PHE A 211 -19.71 -0.26 0.19
CA PHE A 211 -20.13 -1.55 0.74
C PHE A 211 -18.95 -2.30 1.35
N PRO A 212 -18.74 -2.23 2.67
CA PRO A 212 -17.92 -3.21 3.38
C PRO A 212 -18.57 -4.59 3.33
N ILE A 213 -17.77 -5.63 3.32
CA ILE A 213 -18.25 -7.02 3.38
C ILE A 213 -17.44 -7.76 4.44
N GLY A 214 -18.11 -8.54 5.29
CA GLY A 214 -17.47 -9.43 6.26
C GLY A 214 -17.06 -8.79 7.58
N ILE A 215 -17.40 -7.53 7.83
CA ILE A 215 -17.25 -6.89 9.13
C ILE A 215 -18.60 -6.89 9.89
N PRO A 216 -18.62 -6.69 11.23
CA PRO A 216 -19.86 -6.64 12.01
C PRO A 216 -20.87 -5.64 11.43
N GLY A 217 -22.10 -6.09 11.24
CA GLY A 217 -23.17 -5.28 10.63
C GLY A 217 -23.21 -5.29 9.10
N TYR A 218 -22.19 -5.78 8.42
CA TYR A 218 -22.06 -5.75 6.96
C TYR A 218 -21.81 -7.14 6.40
N SER A 219 -22.88 -7.85 6.10
CA SER A 219 -22.87 -9.22 5.56
C SER A 219 -23.03 -9.24 4.04
N GLY A 220 -22.35 -10.17 3.36
CA GLY A 220 -22.57 -10.45 1.94
C GLY A 220 -23.88 -11.19 1.62
N ASN A 221 -24.64 -11.66 2.61
CA ASN A 221 -25.82 -12.52 2.38
C ASN A 221 -26.92 -11.86 1.54
N ASN A 222 -27.22 -10.57 1.78
CA ASN A 222 -28.23 -9.80 1.07
C ASN A 222 -27.63 -8.69 0.24
N PHE A 223 -26.48 -8.95 -0.36
CA PHE A 223 -25.78 -7.95 -1.14
C PHE A 223 -26.60 -7.54 -2.38
N PRO A 224 -26.65 -6.24 -2.75
CA PRO A 224 -27.50 -5.77 -3.85
C PRO A 224 -27.26 -6.48 -5.20
N LEU A 225 -26.05 -7.00 -5.45
CA LEU A 225 -25.73 -7.76 -6.64
C LEU A 225 -26.51 -9.08 -6.78
N PHE A 226 -27.09 -9.62 -5.69
CA PHE A 226 -27.95 -10.79 -5.74
C PHE A 226 -29.43 -10.46 -5.97
N GLY A 227 -29.76 -9.15 -5.98
CA GLY A 227 -31.13 -8.66 -6.19
C GLY A 227 -31.55 -8.69 -7.67
N GLN A 228 -32.79 -8.22 -7.93
CA GLN A 228 -33.36 -8.13 -9.28
C GLN A 228 -32.60 -7.15 -10.15
N LYS A 229 -32.33 -7.56 -11.38
CA LYS A 229 -31.65 -6.76 -12.41
C LYS A 229 -32.16 -7.16 -13.81
N SER A 230 -31.91 -6.30 -14.79
CA SER A 230 -32.27 -6.55 -16.20
C SER A 230 -31.11 -7.13 -16.97
N ASP A 231 -29.88 -6.64 -16.73
CA ASP A 231 -28.67 -7.12 -17.39
C ASP A 231 -27.50 -7.15 -16.39
N LEU A 232 -26.49 -7.95 -16.70
CA LEU A 232 -25.24 -8.08 -15.96
C LEU A 232 -24.04 -8.18 -16.88
N PHE A 233 -23.10 -7.26 -16.74
CA PHE A 233 -21.74 -7.41 -17.26
C PHE A 233 -20.80 -7.64 -16.08
N LEU A 234 -20.11 -8.76 -16.06
CA LEU A 234 -19.24 -9.21 -14.97
C LEU A 234 -17.80 -9.31 -15.44
N VAL A 235 -16.88 -8.70 -14.70
CA VAL A 235 -15.44 -8.94 -14.80
C VAL A 235 -14.96 -9.48 -13.45
N SER A 236 -14.41 -10.68 -13.43
CA SER A 236 -13.87 -11.26 -12.21
C SER A 236 -12.87 -12.37 -12.51
N PRO A 237 -11.61 -12.28 -12.05
CA PRO A 237 -10.59 -13.30 -12.30
C PRO A 237 -10.88 -14.63 -11.61
N PHE A 238 -11.61 -14.63 -10.50
CA PHE A 238 -11.97 -15.82 -9.74
C PHE A 238 -13.47 -15.91 -9.55
N LEU A 239 -14.01 -17.09 -9.80
CA LEU A 239 -15.44 -17.38 -9.75
C LEU A 239 -15.73 -18.55 -8.80
N SER A 240 -16.96 -18.66 -8.35
CA SER A 240 -17.52 -19.90 -7.82
C SER A 240 -18.91 -20.13 -8.41
N ASP A 241 -19.21 -21.35 -8.81
CA ASP A 241 -20.45 -21.72 -9.49
C ASP A 241 -21.70 -21.26 -8.71
N GLU A 242 -21.72 -21.48 -7.38
CA GLU A 242 -22.82 -21.06 -6.52
C GLU A 242 -23.06 -19.55 -6.54
N THR A 243 -21.98 -18.75 -6.53
CA THR A 243 -22.10 -17.27 -6.54
C THR A 243 -22.55 -16.79 -7.91
N VAL A 244 -21.97 -17.35 -8.97
CA VAL A 244 -22.36 -17.07 -10.35
C VAL A 244 -23.84 -17.39 -10.56
N GLN A 245 -24.29 -18.58 -10.17
CA GLN A 245 -25.69 -18.98 -10.27
C GLN A 245 -26.63 -17.98 -9.58
N LYS A 246 -26.31 -17.59 -8.33
CA LYS A 246 -27.10 -16.58 -7.61
C LYS A 246 -27.17 -15.25 -8.32
N MET A 247 -26.06 -14.80 -8.94
CA MET A 247 -25.99 -13.51 -9.66
C MET A 247 -26.74 -13.53 -11.00
N THR A 248 -26.89 -14.69 -11.62
CA THR A 248 -27.46 -14.86 -12.96
C THR A 248 -28.89 -15.36 -12.98
N GLN A 249 -29.55 -15.49 -11.82
CA GLN A 249 -30.97 -15.91 -11.71
C GLN A 249 -31.96 -14.82 -12.13
N PHE A 250 -31.85 -14.35 -13.36
CA PHE A 250 -32.79 -13.40 -13.97
C PHE A 250 -32.85 -13.60 -15.49
N LYS A 251 -33.88 -13.02 -16.12
CA LYS A 251 -33.98 -12.99 -17.60
C LYS A 251 -33.36 -11.68 -18.08
N GLY A 252 -32.41 -11.77 -19.01
CA GLY A 252 -31.74 -10.61 -19.59
C GLY A 252 -30.31 -10.93 -20.02
N ASN A 253 -29.60 -9.93 -20.51
CA ASN A 253 -28.27 -10.15 -21.09
C ASN A 253 -27.23 -10.35 -20.00
N LYS A 254 -26.35 -11.33 -20.20
CA LYS A 254 -25.27 -11.68 -19.27
C LYS A 254 -23.96 -11.87 -20.02
N ARG A 255 -22.97 -11.04 -19.72
CA ARG A 255 -21.63 -11.16 -20.27
C ARG A 255 -20.60 -11.30 -19.16
N LEU A 256 -19.60 -12.13 -19.40
CA LEU A 256 -18.51 -12.40 -18.46
C LEU A 256 -17.17 -12.17 -19.14
N VAL A 257 -16.25 -11.51 -18.42
CA VAL A 257 -14.81 -11.48 -18.72
C VAL A 257 -14.08 -12.08 -17.53
N THR A 258 -13.29 -13.14 -17.77
CA THR A 258 -12.63 -13.89 -16.69
C THR A 258 -11.30 -14.52 -17.15
N ARG A 259 -10.69 -15.33 -16.30
CA ARG A 259 -9.52 -16.17 -16.63
C ARG A 259 -9.95 -17.52 -17.20
N LYS A 260 -9.19 -18.07 -18.13
CA LYS A 260 -9.43 -19.45 -18.66
C LYS A 260 -9.60 -20.48 -17.53
N SER A 261 -8.74 -20.40 -16.50
CA SER A 261 -8.76 -21.34 -15.36
C SER A 261 -10.00 -21.24 -14.45
N SER A 262 -10.81 -20.18 -14.58
CA SER A 262 -12.02 -19.98 -13.78
C SER A 262 -13.32 -20.40 -14.48
N VAL A 263 -13.22 -20.83 -15.75
CA VAL A 263 -14.39 -21.22 -16.55
C VAL A 263 -14.74 -22.67 -16.31
N THR A 264 -15.93 -22.92 -15.77
CA THR A 264 -16.53 -24.24 -15.56
C THR A 264 -17.70 -24.44 -16.51
N PRO A 265 -18.24 -25.65 -16.69
CA PRO A 265 -19.49 -25.86 -17.44
C PRO A 265 -20.66 -25.01 -16.90
N ALA A 266 -20.79 -24.91 -15.57
CA ALA A 266 -21.83 -24.11 -14.92
C ALA A 266 -21.68 -22.62 -15.21
N VAL A 267 -20.45 -22.11 -15.31
CA VAL A 267 -20.15 -20.72 -15.70
C VAL A 267 -20.53 -20.49 -17.16
N MET A 268 -20.18 -21.40 -18.07
CA MET A 268 -20.54 -21.28 -19.48
C MET A 268 -22.06 -21.26 -19.69
N GLU A 269 -22.82 -22.08 -18.97
CA GLU A 269 -24.29 -22.10 -19.05
C GLU A 269 -24.95 -20.85 -18.46
N ALA A 270 -24.28 -20.18 -17.51
CA ALA A 270 -24.84 -19.04 -16.80
C ALA A 270 -24.77 -17.70 -17.58
N PHE A 271 -23.92 -17.59 -18.59
CA PHE A 271 -23.70 -16.38 -19.36
C PHE A 271 -23.98 -16.60 -20.86
N ASP A 272 -24.51 -15.57 -21.54
CA ASP A 272 -24.75 -15.61 -22.98
C ASP A 272 -23.43 -15.52 -23.77
N HIS A 273 -22.42 -14.84 -23.19
CA HIS A 273 -21.09 -14.67 -23.78
C HIS A 273 -20.03 -14.68 -22.68
N VAL A 274 -18.98 -15.49 -22.87
CA VAL A 274 -17.84 -15.62 -21.96
C VAL A 274 -16.56 -15.25 -22.70
N TYR A 275 -15.83 -14.27 -22.16
CA TYR A 275 -14.57 -13.79 -22.71
C TYR A 275 -13.41 -14.06 -21.77
N VAL A 276 -12.25 -14.35 -22.32
CA VAL A 276 -10.99 -14.53 -21.58
C VAL A 276 -9.87 -13.70 -22.21
N THR A 277 -8.82 -13.40 -21.43
CA THR A 277 -7.64 -12.70 -21.96
C THR A 277 -6.92 -13.56 -23.00
N LYS A 278 -6.50 -12.94 -24.11
CA LYS A 278 -5.70 -13.61 -25.15
C LYS A 278 -4.30 -13.91 -24.63
N ASP A 279 -3.75 -15.07 -25.00
CA ASP A 279 -2.39 -15.49 -24.64
C ASP A 279 -1.29 -14.62 -25.32
N VAL A 280 -1.64 -13.89 -26.39
CA VAL A 280 -0.72 -13.12 -27.25
C VAL A 280 -0.28 -11.77 -26.63
N LEU A 281 -0.82 -11.37 -25.49
CA LEU A 281 -0.39 -10.14 -24.81
C LEU A 281 1.01 -10.26 -24.13
N SER A 282 1.73 -11.37 -24.40
CA SER A 282 3.06 -11.66 -23.84
C SER A 282 4.23 -10.97 -24.56
N ASP A 283 4.02 -10.26 -25.67
CA ASP A 283 5.10 -9.65 -26.48
C ASP A 283 5.44 -8.20 -26.14
N ASN A 284 5.09 -7.72 -24.97
CA ASN A 284 5.62 -6.45 -24.48
C ASN A 284 7.06 -6.64 -23.96
N GLU A 285 7.92 -5.63 -24.15
CA GLU A 285 9.35 -5.57 -23.78
C GLU A 285 9.71 -6.08 -22.36
N TYR A 286 8.72 -6.41 -21.53
CA TYR A 286 8.86 -6.89 -20.15
C TYR A 286 8.45 -8.35 -19.94
N GLY A 287 8.05 -9.09 -20.97
CA GLY A 287 7.82 -10.55 -20.92
C GLY A 287 6.79 -11.06 -19.90
N ALA A 288 5.99 -10.19 -19.30
CA ALA A 288 4.97 -10.56 -18.32
C ALA A 288 3.60 -10.70 -18.98
N GLN A 289 3.03 -11.89 -18.88
CA GLN A 289 1.65 -12.17 -19.28
C GLN A 289 0.68 -11.22 -18.55
N GLN A 290 0.00 -10.33 -19.29
CA GLN A 290 -1.01 -9.45 -18.69
C GLN A 290 -2.23 -10.27 -18.31
N ASP A 291 -2.45 -10.46 -17.02
CA ASP A 291 -3.60 -11.14 -16.48
C ASP A 291 -4.68 -10.13 -16.03
N ILE A 292 -5.94 -10.54 -16.03
CA ILE A 292 -7.02 -9.69 -15.52
C ILE A 292 -7.09 -9.80 -14.00
N HIS A 293 -7.11 -8.64 -13.34
CA HIS A 293 -7.26 -8.56 -11.88
C HIS A 293 -8.43 -7.63 -11.48
N ALA A 294 -9.03 -6.94 -12.44
CA ALA A 294 -10.20 -6.09 -12.23
C ALA A 294 -11.40 -6.91 -11.70
N LYS A 295 -12.20 -6.30 -10.83
CA LYS A 295 -13.49 -6.82 -10.35
C LYS A 295 -14.52 -5.74 -10.60
N ILE A 296 -15.38 -6.00 -11.59
CA ILE A 296 -16.39 -5.07 -12.09
C ILE A 296 -17.73 -5.79 -12.19
N TYR A 297 -18.77 -5.13 -11.70
CA TYR A 297 -20.14 -5.58 -11.88
C TYR A 297 -20.95 -4.39 -12.42
N TYR A 298 -21.25 -4.41 -13.70
CA TYR A 298 -22.18 -3.45 -14.28
C TYR A 298 -23.56 -4.10 -14.34
N THR A 299 -24.56 -3.43 -13.74
CA THR A 299 -25.92 -3.93 -13.69
C THR A 299 -26.90 -2.86 -14.16
N THR A 300 -27.92 -3.29 -14.92
CA THR A 300 -29.05 -2.44 -15.26
C THR A 300 -30.28 -2.89 -14.48
N THR A 301 -31.12 -1.94 -14.13
CA THR A 301 -32.42 -2.15 -13.55
C THR A 301 -33.43 -1.28 -14.29
N ARG A 302 -34.72 -1.40 -13.96
CA ARG A 302 -35.75 -0.51 -14.54
C ARG A 302 -35.57 0.97 -14.15
N MET A 303 -34.89 1.24 -13.05
CA MET A 303 -34.81 2.58 -12.44
C MET A 303 -33.43 3.22 -12.54
N ALA A 304 -32.37 2.43 -12.65
CA ALA A 304 -30.99 2.93 -12.63
C ALA A 304 -29.99 1.89 -13.16
N ASN A 305 -28.83 2.36 -13.58
CA ASN A 305 -27.68 1.56 -13.93
C ASN A 305 -26.58 1.79 -12.90
N TYR A 306 -25.91 0.72 -12.52
CA TYR A 306 -24.88 0.74 -11.49
C TYR A 306 -23.59 0.09 -11.94
N LEU A 307 -22.48 0.70 -11.58
CA LEU A 307 -21.14 0.13 -11.65
C LEU A 307 -20.65 -0.19 -10.24
N TYR A 308 -20.35 -1.46 -9.98
CA TYR A 308 -19.64 -1.85 -8.76
C TYR A 308 -18.20 -2.18 -9.11
N LEU A 309 -17.26 -1.69 -8.33
CA LEU A 309 -15.85 -1.99 -8.46
C LEU A 309 -15.18 -2.09 -7.08
N GLY A 310 -14.08 -2.82 -7.00
CA GLY A 310 -13.31 -2.95 -5.78
C GLY A 310 -12.60 -4.29 -5.64
N SER A 311 -12.64 -4.89 -4.45
CA SER A 311 -11.82 -6.05 -4.12
C SER A 311 -12.52 -7.40 -4.27
N ALA A 312 -13.86 -7.46 -4.21
CA ALA A 312 -14.61 -8.70 -4.15
C ALA A 312 -14.71 -9.40 -5.51
N ASN A 313 -14.19 -10.62 -5.60
CA ASN A 313 -14.42 -11.52 -6.73
C ASN A 313 -15.86 -12.09 -6.70
N ALA A 314 -16.37 -12.57 -7.83
CA ALA A 314 -17.65 -13.28 -7.90
C ALA A 314 -17.51 -14.71 -7.32
N SER A 315 -17.12 -14.80 -6.08
CA SER A 315 -16.81 -16.05 -5.38
C SER A 315 -17.42 -16.12 -3.98
N GLN A 316 -17.69 -17.34 -3.54
CA GLN A 316 -18.23 -17.59 -2.21
C GLN A 316 -17.31 -17.05 -1.10
N ASN A 317 -15.99 -17.17 -1.27
CA ASN A 317 -15.05 -16.66 -0.28
C ASN A 317 -15.15 -15.15 -0.13
N ALA A 318 -15.29 -14.40 -1.25
CA ALA A 318 -15.37 -12.94 -1.21
C ALA A 318 -16.63 -12.44 -0.46
N PHE A 319 -17.80 -13.03 -0.72
CA PHE A 319 -19.04 -12.54 -0.11
C PHE A 319 -19.36 -13.12 1.28
N TYR A 320 -18.78 -14.28 1.65
CA TYR A 320 -19.19 -14.98 2.87
C TYR A 320 -18.07 -15.29 3.87
N LYS A 321 -16.80 -15.13 3.49
CA LYS A 321 -15.67 -15.49 4.36
C LYS A 321 -14.65 -14.39 4.55
N ASN A 322 -14.35 -13.66 3.46
CA ASN A 322 -13.33 -12.61 3.48
C ASN A 322 -13.88 -11.30 4.04
N ILE A 323 -12.94 -10.40 4.36
CA ILE A 323 -13.22 -8.98 4.46
C ILE A 323 -12.89 -8.36 3.11
N GLU A 324 -13.88 -7.74 2.49
CA GLU A 324 -13.82 -7.12 1.17
C GLU A 324 -14.48 -5.74 1.19
N CYS A 325 -14.36 -5.01 0.10
CA CYS A 325 -15.14 -3.80 -0.12
C CYS A 325 -15.48 -3.63 -1.60
N LEU A 326 -16.63 -3.05 -1.86
CA LEU A 326 -17.07 -2.58 -3.16
C LEU A 326 -17.56 -1.14 -3.06
N LEU A 327 -17.21 -0.34 -4.06
CA LEU A 327 -17.83 0.94 -4.32
C LEU A 327 -18.88 0.74 -5.40
N ARG A 328 -20.10 1.26 -5.18
CA ARG A 328 -21.15 1.33 -6.19
C ARG A 328 -21.27 2.78 -6.67
N LEU A 329 -21.19 2.98 -7.96
CA LEU A 329 -21.46 4.24 -8.63
C LEU A 329 -22.78 4.13 -9.40
N ARG A 330 -23.66 5.11 -9.23
CA ARG A 330 -24.92 5.19 -9.97
C ARG A 330 -24.73 6.08 -11.17
N TYR A 331 -25.06 5.55 -12.35
CA TYR A 331 -25.05 6.32 -13.57
C TYR A 331 -26.22 7.30 -13.62
N LYS A 332 -25.98 8.47 -14.18
CA LYS A 332 -27.04 9.40 -14.57
C LYS A 332 -27.99 8.68 -15.54
N LEU A 333 -29.28 8.85 -15.32
CA LEU A 333 -30.31 8.17 -16.10
C LEU A 333 -30.10 8.35 -17.60
N TYR A 334 -30.18 7.26 -18.37
CA TYR A 334 -29.97 7.19 -19.83
C TYR A 334 -28.56 7.57 -20.33
N SER A 335 -27.58 7.74 -19.47
CA SER A 335 -26.21 8.11 -19.89
C SER A 335 -25.45 6.96 -20.56
N VAL A 336 -25.49 5.77 -19.96
CA VAL A 336 -24.80 4.57 -20.44
C VAL A 336 -25.73 3.37 -20.35
N GLY A 337 -25.98 2.70 -21.49
CA GLY A 337 -26.73 1.45 -21.55
C GLY A 337 -25.83 0.23 -21.54
N PHE A 338 -26.39 -0.97 -21.32
CA PHE A 338 -25.67 -2.24 -21.25
C PHE A 338 -24.75 -2.48 -22.45
N TRP A 339 -25.29 -2.33 -23.67
CA TRP A 339 -24.54 -2.60 -24.91
C TRP A 339 -23.36 -1.65 -25.09
N ARG A 340 -23.57 -0.37 -24.78
CA ARG A 340 -22.51 0.62 -24.86
C ARG A 340 -21.39 0.29 -23.86
N PHE A 341 -21.73 -0.03 -22.60
CA PHE A 341 -20.75 -0.43 -21.60
C PHE A 341 -19.97 -1.67 -22.06
N ALA A 342 -20.68 -2.67 -22.59
CA ALA A 342 -20.07 -3.90 -23.06
C ALA A 342 -19.14 -3.68 -24.28
N ASP A 343 -19.54 -2.85 -25.25
CA ASP A 343 -18.75 -2.55 -26.43
C ASP A 343 -17.52 -1.68 -26.12
N ASP A 344 -17.62 -0.76 -25.13
CA ASP A 344 -16.49 0.04 -24.66
C ASP A 344 -15.47 -0.85 -23.92
N PHE A 345 -15.91 -1.84 -23.13
CA PHE A 345 -15.02 -2.74 -22.38
C PHE A 345 -14.42 -3.84 -23.26
N ILE A 346 -15.19 -4.33 -24.26
CA ILE A 346 -14.76 -5.35 -25.23
C ILE A 346 -14.75 -4.69 -26.62
N PRO A 347 -13.70 -3.90 -26.93
CA PRO A 347 -13.63 -3.17 -28.19
C PRO A 347 -13.53 -4.14 -29.37
N LYS A 348 -14.12 -3.77 -30.54
CA LYS A 348 -14.07 -4.59 -31.74
C LYS A 348 -12.68 -4.63 -32.38
N GLU A 349 -11.93 -3.54 -32.25
CA GLU A 349 -10.57 -3.41 -32.76
C GLU A 349 -9.57 -3.52 -31.60
N ASN A 350 -8.45 -4.20 -31.81
CA ASN A 350 -7.40 -4.43 -30.81
C ASN A 350 -7.91 -5.02 -29.48
N CYS A 351 -8.96 -5.84 -29.55
CA CYS A 351 -9.58 -6.46 -28.39
C CYS A 351 -8.57 -7.37 -27.65
N PRO A 352 -8.29 -7.14 -26.35
CA PRO A 352 -7.40 -8.00 -25.58
C PRO A 352 -8.06 -9.31 -25.14
N TYR A 353 -9.33 -9.51 -25.48
CA TYR A 353 -10.13 -10.66 -25.09
C TYR A 353 -10.50 -11.54 -26.29
N GLU A 354 -10.69 -12.83 -26.05
CA GLU A 354 -11.28 -13.78 -26.98
C GLU A 354 -12.55 -14.38 -26.40
N GLU A 355 -13.55 -14.61 -27.23
CA GLU A 355 -14.79 -15.27 -26.81
C GLU A 355 -14.61 -16.78 -26.81
N LEU A 356 -15.02 -17.43 -25.72
CA LEU A 356 -15.01 -18.87 -25.60
C LEU A 356 -16.32 -19.48 -26.14
N THR A 357 -16.18 -20.50 -26.97
CA THR A 357 -17.30 -21.32 -27.46
C THR A 357 -17.43 -22.65 -26.71
N GLU A 358 -16.36 -23.08 -26.05
CA GLU A 358 -16.28 -24.35 -25.32
C GLU A 358 -15.56 -24.16 -23.99
N VAL A 359 -15.82 -25.05 -23.04
CA VAL A 359 -15.12 -25.03 -21.74
C VAL A 359 -13.65 -25.38 -21.99
N PRO A 360 -12.70 -24.54 -21.58
CA PRO A 360 -11.28 -24.82 -21.77
C PRO A 360 -10.83 -26.03 -20.94
N GLU A 361 -9.84 -26.77 -21.45
CA GLU A 361 -9.19 -27.82 -20.66
C GLU A 361 -8.62 -27.23 -19.37
N GLN A 362 -9.09 -27.76 -18.25
CA GLN A 362 -8.61 -27.34 -16.93
C GLN A 362 -7.19 -27.88 -16.73
N GLN A 363 -6.22 -26.99 -16.61
CA GLN A 363 -4.91 -27.39 -16.10
C GLN A 363 -5.08 -27.90 -14.67
N ALA A 364 -4.54 -29.08 -14.37
CA ALA A 364 -4.56 -29.61 -13.01
C ALA A 364 -3.92 -28.59 -12.07
N GLU A 365 -4.69 -28.10 -11.11
CA GLU A 365 -4.14 -27.19 -10.10
C GLU A 365 -2.97 -27.88 -9.39
N ASP A 366 -1.87 -27.18 -9.23
CA ASP A 366 -0.70 -27.68 -8.51
C ASP A 366 -1.09 -27.93 -7.03
N SER A 367 -1.48 -29.16 -6.75
CA SER A 367 -1.86 -29.63 -5.41
C SER A 367 -0.73 -29.39 -4.42
N ARG A 368 0.53 -29.51 -4.88
CA ARG A 368 1.71 -29.27 -4.06
C ARG A 368 1.81 -27.81 -3.63
N LYS A 369 1.59 -26.88 -4.56
CA LYS A 369 1.57 -25.45 -4.26
C LYS A 369 0.52 -25.10 -3.20
N LYS A 370 -0.68 -25.67 -3.31
CA LYS A 370 -1.75 -25.46 -2.31
C LYS A 370 -1.38 -26.00 -0.92
N GLU A 371 -0.70 -27.13 -0.85
CA GLU A 371 -0.22 -27.68 0.42
C GLU A 371 0.83 -26.78 1.07
N LEU A 372 1.78 -26.27 0.29
CA LEU A 372 2.81 -25.37 0.76
C LEU A 372 2.21 -24.03 1.26
N ASP A 373 1.27 -23.44 0.50
CA ASP A 373 0.54 -22.24 0.91
C ASP A 373 -0.22 -22.44 2.23
N LYS A 374 -0.85 -23.61 2.38
CA LYS A 374 -1.55 -23.98 3.60
C LYS A 374 -0.60 -24.12 4.79
N ALA A 375 0.57 -24.72 4.58
CA ALA A 375 1.60 -24.88 5.62
C ALA A 375 2.16 -23.51 6.06
N LEU A 376 2.48 -22.62 5.11
CA LEU A 376 2.93 -21.25 5.41
C LEU A 376 1.84 -20.46 6.15
N LYS A 377 0.60 -20.53 5.71
CA LYS A 377 -0.52 -19.88 6.40
C LYS A 377 -0.67 -20.41 7.83
N GLU A 378 -0.56 -21.73 8.03
CA GLU A 378 -0.59 -22.31 9.37
C GLU A 378 0.53 -21.75 10.25
N ALA A 379 1.76 -21.66 9.73
CA ALA A 379 2.90 -21.11 10.44
C ALA A 379 2.69 -19.64 10.85
N VAL A 380 2.17 -18.78 9.94
CA VAL A 380 1.80 -17.40 10.26
C VAL A 380 0.82 -17.35 11.44
N TYR A 381 -0.17 -18.23 11.46
CA TYR A 381 -1.17 -18.28 12.52
C TYR A 381 -0.65 -18.95 13.82
N ALA A 382 0.40 -19.73 13.74
CA ALA A 382 1.03 -20.35 14.92
C ALA A 382 1.87 -19.35 15.71
N LEU A 383 2.54 -18.40 15.05
CA LEU A 383 3.36 -17.37 15.70
C LEU A 383 2.53 -16.51 16.65
N LYS A 384 3.04 -16.32 17.88
CA LYS A 384 2.36 -15.58 18.95
C LYS A 384 3.01 -14.24 19.23
N ARG A 385 4.27 -14.27 19.65
CA ARG A 385 5.05 -13.11 20.07
C ARG A 385 6.54 -13.40 19.99
N ALA A 386 7.31 -12.34 19.98
CA ALA A 386 8.75 -12.38 20.23
C ALA A 386 9.14 -11.54 21.43
N VAL A 387 10.29 -11.83 22.02
CA VAL A 387 10.86 -11.07 23.16
C VAL A 387 12.34 -10.86 22.89
N VAL A 388 12.79 -9.62 22.98
CA VAL A 388 14.21 -9.26 22.85
C VAL A 388 14.87 -9.33 24.22
N ILE A 389 16.04 -9.95 24.29
CA ILE A 389 16.88 -10.03 25.50
C ILE A 389 18.25 -9.49 25.13
N GLN A 390 18.73 -8.53 25.89
CA GLN A 390 20.10 -8.01 25.72
C GLN A 390 21.11 -8.95 26.41
N ASP A 391 22.18 -9.28 25.71
CA ASP A 391 23.29 -10.10 26.18
C ASP A 391 24.61 -9.37 25.89
N GLY A 392 25.07 -8.58 26.84
CA GLY A 392 26.20 -7.67 26.67
C GLY A 392 25.97 -6.67 25.54
N ASN A 393 26.85 -6.71 24.52
CA ASN A 393 26.76 -5.85 23.31
C ASN A 393 25.96 -6.51 22.17
N ARG A 394 25.33 -7.64 22.42
CA ARG A 394 24.52 -8.39 21.45
C ARG A 394 23.12 -8.60 21.98
N TYR A 395 22.26 -9.08 21.12
CA TYR A 395 20.86 -9.35 21.44
C TYR A 395 20.49 -10.77 21.01
N SER A 396 19.57 -11.33 21.79
CA SER A 396 18.87 -12.57 21.46
C SER A 396 17.38 -12.30 21.32
N VAL A 397 16.71 -12.98 20.41
CA VAL A 397 15.26 -12.90 20.23
C VAL A 397 14.67 -14.27 20.42
N THR A 398 13.75 -14.39 21.39
CA THR A 398 12.97 -15.61 21.60
C THR A 398 11.61 -15.46 20.93
N VAL A 399 11.25 -16.41 20.07
CA VAL A 399 9.97 -16.44 19.37
C VAL A 399 9.12 -17.60 19.89
N ASP A 400 7.92 -17.28 20.33
CA ASP A 400 6.93 -18.26 20.80
C ASP A 400 5.93 -18.58 19.68
N ALA A 401 5.69 -19.86 19.42
CA ALA A 401 4.69 -20.34 18.48
C ALA A 401 3.82 -21.45 19.10
N ARG A 402 2.68 -21.71 18.46
CA ARG A 402 1.89 -22.95 18.73
C ARG A 402 2.48 -24.10 17.92
N PRO A 403 2.28 -25.36 18.36
CA PRO A 403 2.69 -26.50 17.54
C PRO A 403 1.98 -26.48 16.18
N LEU A 404 2.72 -26.78 15.13
CA LEU A 404 2.19 -26.93 13.78
C LEU A 404 1.49 -28.28 13.64
N LYS A 405 0.45 -28.30 12.83
CA LYS A 405 -0.27 -29.55 12.45
C LYS A 405 0.16 -30.08 11.09
N THR A 406 0.80 -29.22 10.28
CA THR A 406 1.33 -29.62 8.97
C THR A 406 2.49 -30.58 9.12
N THR A 407 2.63 -31.49 8.16
CA THR A 407 3.79 -32.39 8.01
C THR A 407 4.96 -31.72 7.30
N GLU A 408 4.72 -30.56 6.68
CA GLU A 408 5.73 -29.78 5.98
C GLU A 408 6.72 -29.14 6.95
N ARG A 409 7.99 -29.18 6.59
CA ARG A 409 9.06 -28.56 7.36
C ARG A 409 9.11 -27.06 7.08
N VAL A 410 8.42 -26.28 7.89
CA VAL A 410 8.45 -24.82 7.79
C VAL A 410 9.70 -24.29 8.47
N MET A 411 10.43 -23.40 7.78
CA MET A 411 11.61 -22.73 8.30
C MET A 411 11.26 -21.29 8.65
N ILE A 412 11.98 -20.72 9.63
CA ILE A 412 11.85 -19.32 10.04
C ILE A 412 13.23 -18.68 10.22
N ALA A 413 13.35 -17.41 9.83
CA ALA A 413 14.53 -16.58 10.10
C ALA A 413 14.10 -15.14 10.40
N PRO A 414 14.83 -14.36 11.23
CA PRO A 414 14.65 -12.92 11.30
C PRO A 414 14.96 -12.29 9.92
N LEU A 415 14.19 -11.28 9.49
CA LEU A 415 14.35 -10.67 8.16
C LEU A 415 15.80 -10.20 7.92
N GLN A 416 16.40 -9.54 8.92
CA GLN A 416 17.75 -8.97 8.80
C GLN A 416 18.88 -10.00 8.96
N ARG A 417 18.57 -11.24 9.36
CA ARG A 417 19.55 -12.33 9.58
C ARG A 417 19.04 -13.64 8.95
N PRO A 418 18.94 -13.69 7.60
CA PRO A 418 18.48 -14.90 6.91
C PRO A 418 19.43 -16.10 7.10
N ASP A 419 20.68 -15.85 7.50
CA ASP A 419 21.66 -16.88 7.88
C ASP A 419 21.28 -17.66 9.13
N LEU A 420 20.46 -17.07 10.03
CA LEU A 420 19.97 -17.73 11.25
C LEU A 420 18.73 -18.61 11.02
N VAL A 421 18.48 -19.04 9.79
CA VAL A 421 17.32 -19.89 9.44
C VAL A 421 17.27 -21.18 10.25
N ARG A 422 16.09 -21.51 10.82
CA ARG A 422 15.83 -22.70 11.65
C ARG A 422 14.45 -23.28 11.37
N PRO A 423 14.21 -24.58 11.65
CA PRO A 423 12.86 -25.13 11.67
C PRO A 423 11.98 -24.36 12.68
N LEU A 424 10.74 -24.06 12.30
CA LEU A 424 9.79 -23.43 13.20
C LEU A 424 9.34 -24.41 14.28
N ASP A 425 9.69 -24.11 15.52
CA ASP A 425 9.29 -24.87 16.71
C ASP A 425 8.56 -23.93 17.71
N GLN A 426 8.06 -24.49 18.83
CA GLN A 426 7.24 -23.77 19.79
C GLN A 426 8.02 -22.66 20.51
N HIS A 427 9.32 -22.87 20.76
CA HIS A 427 10.23 -21.94 21.42
C HIS A 427 11.54 -21.89 20.64
N LEU A 428 11.79 -20.76 19.99
CA LEU A 428 12.97 -20.54 19.18
C LEU A 428 13.76 -19.37 19.73
N GLN A 429 15.08 -19.49 19.75
CA GLN A 429 15.97 -18.41 20.11
C GLN A 429 16.95 -18.13 18.97
N PHE A 430 17.01 -16.87 18.54
CA PHE A 430 18.01 -16.34 17.62
C PHE A 430 18.97 -15.46 18.42
N SER A 431 20.25 -15.83 18.46
CA SER A 431 21.26 -15.15 19.29
C SER A 431 22.34 -14.48 18.47
N GLY A 432 23.10 -13.56 19.10
CA GLY A 432 24.23 -12.88 18.51
C GLY A 432 23.89 -11.76 17.54
N MET A 433 22.67 -11.23 17.60
CA MET A 433 22.19 -10.15 16.75
C MET A 433 22.76 -8.79 17.17
N LEU A 434 23.02 -7.92 16.21
CA LEU A 434 23.29 -6.50 16.45
C LEU A 434 21.98 -5.74 16.64
N LEU A 435 22.04 -4.57 17.26
CA LEU A 435 20.87 -3.72 17.51
C LEU A 435 20.10 -3.39 16.21
N LYS A 436 20.81 -3.02 15.13
CA LYS A 436 20.23 -2.72 13.80
C LYS A 436 19.65 -3.94 13.09
N GLU A 437 19.97 -5.15 13.52
CA GLU A 437 19.46 -6.41 12.95
C GLU A 437 18.14 -6.86 13.60
N LEU A 438 17.74 -6.24 14.69
CA LEU A 438 16.48 -6.52 15.34
C LEU A 438 15.32 -6.03 14.48
N SER A 439 14.31 -6.88 14.31
CA SER A 439 13.14 -6.61 13.50
C SER A 439 11.93 -7.40 14.00
N GLU A 440 10.73 -6.85 13.83
CA GLU A 440 9.48 -7.57 13.99
C GLU A 440 9.13 -8.43 12.76
N PHE A 441 9.85 -8.28 11.65
CA PHE A 441 9.64 -9.06 10.44
C PHE A 441 10.46 -10.35 10.44
N TYR A 442 9.79 -11.44 10.11
CA TYR A 442 10.38 -12.78 9.98
C TYR A 442 10.05 -13.36 8.62
N VAL A 443 11.03 -14.03 8.00
CA VAL A 443 10.85 -14.81 6.78
C VAL A 443 10.41 -16.21 7.18
N LEU A 444 9.26 -16.63 6.67
CA LEU A 444 8.83 -18.03 6.71
C LEU A 444 9.05 -18.64 5.33
N SER A 445 9.56 -19.87 5.30
CA SER A 445 9.80 -20.59 4.06
C SER A 445 9.46 -22.07 4.17
N VAL A 446 8.98 -22.64 3.07
CA VAL A 446 8.77 -24.07 2.86
C VAL A 446 9.04 -24.38 1.39
N ASP A 447 9.98 -25.28 1.12
CA ASP A 447 10.53 -25.53 -0.22
C ASP A 447 10.97 -24.19 -0.89
N SER A 448 10.45 -23.90 -2.08
CA SER A 448 10.74 -22.67 -2.82
C SER A 448 9.87 -21.45 -2.41
N GLN A 449 8.83 -21.68 -1.64
CA GLN A 449 7.91 -20.61 -1.25
C GLN A 449 8.40 -19.85 -0.01
N LYS A 450 8.32 -18.52 -0.06
CA LYS A 450 8.72 -17.63 1.02
C LYS A 450 7.72 -16.50 1.18
N LEU A 451 7.54 -16.06 2.41
CA LEU A 451 6.77 -14.86 2.74
C LEU A 451 7.36 -14.18 3.99
N ILE A 452 7.01 -12.93 4.19
CA ILE A 452 7.30 -12.21 5.43
C ILE A 452 6.04 -12.17 6.30
N THR A 453 6.25 -12.34 7.59
CA THR A 453 5.23 -12.10 8.61
C THR A 453 5.77 -11.20 9.70
N LYS A 454 4.91 -10.34 10.24
CA LYS A 454 5.22 -9.50 11.40
C LYS A 454 4.82 -10.22 12.69
N VAL A 455 5.73 -10.24 13.66
CA VAL A 455 5.49 -10.83 14.98
C VAL A 455 5.61 -9.72 16.02
N VAL A 456 4.56 -9.51 16.80
CA VAL A 456 4.57 -8.53 17.90
C VAL A 456 5.73 -8.84 18.84
N THR A 457 6.66 -7.91 18.95
CA THR A 457 7.90 -8.07 19.71
C THR A 457 7.89 -7.17 20.94
N ARG A 458 8.18 -7.76 22.11
CA ARG A 458 8.34 -7.05 23.38
C ARG A 458 9.80 -6.72 23.63
N ASP A 459 10.02 -5.70 24.46
CA ASP A 459 11.33 -5.26 24.92
C ASP A 459 12.28 -4.88 23.77
N MET A 460 11.72 -4.40 22.65
CA MET A 460 12.50 -3.82 21.55
C MET A 460 13.24 -2.59 22.07
N PRO A 461 14.57 -2.51 21.95
CA PRO A 461 15.34 -1.35 22.42
C PRO A 461 14.89 -0.07 21.70
N LYS A 462 14.75 1.02 22.45
CA LYS A 462 14.27 2.31 21.94
C LYS A 462 15.24 2.98 20.98
N ASP A 463 16.51 2.67 21.09
CA ASP A 463 17.60 3.20 20.29
C ASP A 463 17.84 2.39 19.00
N ARG A 464 17.11 1.29 18.76
CA ARG A 464 17.21 0.48 17.54
C ARG A 464 17.05 1.31 16.26
N ASP A 465 16.00 2.09 16.19
CA ASP A 465 15.72 2.91 15.01
C ASP A 465 16.85 3.93 14.79
N GLN A 466 17.37 4.51 15.87
CA GLN A 466 18.51 5.43 15.81
C GLN A 466 19.77 4.75 15.25
N GLU A 467 20.04 3.50 15.67
CA GLU A 467 21.17 2.71 15.17
C GLU A 467 21.01 2.38 13.67
N ILE A 468 19.78 2.15 13.18
CA ILE A 468 19.52 1.97 11.75
C ILE A 468 19.87 3.27 11.00
N TYR A 469 19.43 4.44 11.48
CA TYR A 469 19.79 5.73 10.89
C TYR A 469 21.32 5.93 10.84
N ARG A 470 22.03 5.66 11.93
CA ARG A 470 23.48 5.75 12.00
C ARG A 470 24.19 4.81 11.04
N SER A 471 23.66 3.61 10.85
CA SER A 471 24.24 2.63 9.92
C SER A 471 24.09 3.02 8.43
N ILE A 472 23.14 3.89 8.11
CA ILE A 472 22.90 4.41 6.75
C ILE A 472 23.70 5.70 6.54
N ILE A 473 23.61 6.64 7.50
CA ILE A 473 24.38 7.90 7.50
C ILE A 473 25.57 7.72 8.45
N ASP A 474 26.62 7.07 7.96
CA ASP A 474 27.78 6.62 8.74
C ASP A 474 29.03 7.51 8.55
N SER A 475 28.90 8.60 7.79
CA SER A 475 30.03 9.49 7.47
C SER A 475 29.55 10.93 7.23
N LYS A 476 30.47 11.89 7.42
CA LYS A 476 30.22 13.31 7.10
C LYS A 476 29.77 13.50 5.66
N ALA A 477 30.34 12.77 4.70
CA ALA A 477 29.96 12.84 3.30
C ALA A 477 28.51 12.44 3.08
N LYS A 478 28.05 11.32 3.67
CA LYS A 478 26.65 10.89 3.59
C LYS A 478 25.70 11.85 4.32
N PHE A 479 26.12 12.43 5.43
CA PHE A 479 25.34 13.45 6.11
C PHE A 479 25.18 14.72 5.27
N MET A 480 26.23 15.18 4.61
CA MET A 480 26.18 16.32 3.69
C MET A 480 25.31 16.02 2.47
N SER A 481 25.38 14.80 1.91
CA SER A 481 24.47 14.36 0.83
C SER A 481 23.01 14.40 1.27
N TYR A 482 22.74 13.95 2.49
CA TYR A 482 21.39 14.02 3.08
C TYR A 482 20.91 15.46 3.24
N LEU A 483 21.76 16.36 3.76
CA LEU A 483 21.45 17.78 3.92
C LEU A 483 21.14 18.46 2.58
N SER A 484 21.99 18.26 1.59
CA SER A 484 21.81 18.80 0.25
C SER A 484 20.49 18.36 -0.33
N PHE A 485 20.17 17.05 -0.24
CA PHE A 485 18.88 16.51 -0.67
C PHE A 485 17.67 17.13 0.05
N VAL A 486 17.72 17.27 1.38
CA VAL A 486 16.61 17.85 2.14
C VAL A 486 16.42 19.33 1.85
N LEU A 487 17.51 20.07 1.58
CA LEU A 487 17.47 21.51 1.32
C LEU A 487 17.09 21.83 -0.14
N SER A 488 17.63 21.13 -1.14
CA SER A 488 17.33 21.37 -2.56
C SER A 488 16.00 20.74 -2.99
N GLY A 489 15.67 19.58 -2.43
CA GLY A 489 14.53 18.78 -2.88
C GLY A 489 14.88 17.89 -4.08
N ASP A 490 16.06 18.00 -4.67
CA ASP A 490 16.53 17.24 -5.82
C ASP A 490 17.91 16.62 -5.53
N LEU A 491 18.04 15.31 -5.76
CA LEU A 491 19.31 14.61 -5.65
C LEU A 491 20.24 14.91 -6.84
N SER A 492 19.71 15.29 -8.00
CA SER A 492 20.49 15.57 -9.20
C SER A 492 21.15 16.95 -9.12
N GLU A 493 20.43 17.99 -8.70
CA GLU A 493 21.02 19.31 -8.41
C GLU A 493 21.97 19.23 -7.20
N GLY A 494 21.55 18.53 -6.13
CA GLY A 494 22.39 18.26 -4.98
C GLY A 494 23.63 17.45 -5.31
N ALA A 495 23.58 16.54 -6.29
CA ALA A 495 24.75 15.76 -6.73
C ALA A 495 25.77 16.61 -7.52
N SER A 496 25.31 17.56 -8.32
CA SER A 496 26.19 18.49 -9.04
C SER A 496 26.84 19.50 -8.10
N GLU A 497 26.08 20.14 -7.22
CA GLU A 497 26.60 21.02 -6.17
C GLU A 497 27.49 20.25 -5.16
N MET A 498 27.21 18.94 -4.93
CA MET A 498 28.03 18.08 -4.09
C MET A 498 29.30 17.60 -4.76
N ALA A 499 29.31 17.40 -6.09
CA ALA A 499 30.58 17.14 -6.81
C ALA A 499 31.52 18.34 -6.63
N ASP A 500 31.00 19.54 -6.76
CA ASP A 500 31.74 20.80 -6.54
C ASP A 500 32.16 20.96 -5.06
N LEU A 501 31.31 20.56 -4.10
CA LEU A 501 31.60 20.55 -2.68
C LEU A 501 32.58 19.44 -2.27
N GLN A 502 32.47 18.24 -2.85
CA GLN A 502 33.44 17.15 -2.65
C GLN A 502 34.81 17.50 -3.27
N GLU A 503 34.83 18.11 -4.43
CA GLU A 503 36.08 18.57 -5.07
C GLU A 503 36.71 19.69 -4.23
N ALA A 504 35.94 20.62 -3.71
CA ALA A 504 36.39 21.64 -2.77
C ALA A 504 36.91 21.05 -1.44
N MET A 505 36.25 19.98 -0.92
CA MET A 505 36.70 19.25 0.28
C MET A 505 38.02 18.48 0.03
N LEU A 506 38.18 17.85 -1.13
CA LEU A 506 39.40 17.14 -1.51
C LEU A 506 40.58 18.08 -1.74
N GLN A 507 40.32 19.28 -2.28
CA GLN A 507 41.32 20.32 -2.50
C GLN A 507 41.77 21.04 -1.21
N ALA A 508 40.93 21.02 -0.16
CA ALA A 508 41.17 21.76 1.08
C ALA A 508 41.91 20.97 2.19
N ASN A 509 42.61 19.87 1.86
CA ASN A 509 43.48 19.10 2.79
C ASN A 509 42.92 18.88 4.21
N GLY A 510 41.64 18.52 4.33
CA GLY A 510 41.05 18.07 5.60
C GLY A 510 40.77 19.12 6.67
N ASN A 511 41.12 20.40 6.48
CA ASN A 511 40.95 21.46 7.46
C ASN A 511 39.94 22.56 7.09
N ALA A 512 39.22 22.41 5.98
CA ALA A 512 38.32 23.47 5.52
C ALA A 512 36.85 23.06 5.56
N PHE A 513 36.28 22.96 6.73
CA PHE A 513 34.87 23.38 6.93
C PHE A 513 34.80 24.94 6.83
N GLY A 514 35.89 25.57 6.34
CA GLY A 514 36.10 27.00 6.32
C GLY A 514 35.22 27.74 5.32
N GLY A 515 34.46 28.67 5.81
CA GLY A 515 33.95 29.86 5.16
C GLY A 515 32.98 29.69 3.99
N GLN A 516 33.35 29.05 2.90
CA GLN A 516 32.52 28.98 1.68
C GLN A 516 31.41 27.92 1.72
N ILE A 517 31.68 26.73 2.24
CA ILE A 517 30.70 25.64 2.37
C ILE A 517 29.65 26.02 3.41
N SER A 518 30.07 26.62 4.51
CA SER A 518 29.20 27.14 5.57
C SER A 518 28.29 28.25 5.04
N ALA A 519 28.78 29.13 4.16
CA ALA A 519 27.98 30.23 3.59
C ALA A 519 26.91 29.71 2.61
N ALA A 520 27.24 28.77 1.72
CA ALA A 520 26.30 28.20 0.76
C ALA A 520 25.18 27.42 1.45
N LEU A 521 25.51 26.57 2.44
CA LEU A 521 24.53 25.86 3.26
C LEU A 521 23.65 26.81 4.08
N TYR A 522 24.23 27.83 4.66
CA TYR A 522 23.51 28.84 5.42
C TYR A 522 22.51 29.58 4.55
N GLU A 523 22.90 29.93 3.32
CA GLU A 523 22.02 30.59 2.35
C GLU A 523 20.88 29.68 1.90
N GLN A 524 21.14 28.40 1.63
CA GLN A 524 20.11 27.39 1.35
C GLN A 524 19.16 27.22 2.54
N MET A 525 19.68 27.15 3.76
CA MET A 525 18.86 27.08 4.97
C MET A 525 17.97 28.31 5.16
N LEU A 526 18.46 29.52 4.86
CA LEU A 526 17.66 30.74 4.86
C LEU A 526 16.54 30.72 3.81
N ARG A 527 16.84 30.26 2.60
CA ARG A 527 15.85 30.11 1.52
C ARG A 527 14.75 29.12 1.93
N VAL A 528 15.13 27.96 2.46
CA VAL A 528 14.21 26.95 2.96
C VAL A 528 13.39 27.45 4.16
N PHE A 529 13.98 28.24 5.04
CA PHE A 529 13.26 28.86 6.16
C PHE A 529 12.11 29.75 5.70
N HIS A 530 12.29 30.49 4.60
CA HIS A 530 11.23 31.31 4.01
C HIS A 530 10.19 30.51 3.25
N GLN A 531 10.60 29.48 2.52
CA GLN A 531 9.73 28.72 1.63
C GLN A 531 9.01 27.55 2.33
N ASN A 532 9.74 26.75 3.10
CA ASN A 532 9.22 25.55 3.76
C ASN A 532 9.94 25.26 5.09
N PRO A 533 9.56 25.96 6.17
CA PRO A 533 10.21 25.82 7.48
C PRO A 533 10.15 24.42 8.09
N SER A 534 9.23 23.55 7.63
CA SER A 534 9.11 22.18 8.12
C SER A 534 10.32 21.30 7.74
N LYS A 535 11.01 21.61 6.63
CA LYS A 535 12.27 20.95 6.23
C LYS A 535 13.36 21.11 7.30
N LEU A 536 13.48 22.28 7.92
CA LEU A 536 14.44 22.52 8.99
C LEU A 536 14.19 21.66 10.24
N LYS A 537 12.92 21.45 10.60
CA LYS A 537 12.58 20.54 11.68
C LYS A 537 13.07 19.13 11.39
N GLY A 538 12.98 18.68 10.13
CA GLY A 538 13.51 17.39 9.68
C GLY A 538 15.02 17.26 9.89
N ILE A 539 15.76 18.33 9.60
CA ILE A 539 17.21 18.38 9.83
C ILE A 539 17.53 18.31 11.32
N SER A 540 16.83 19.08 12.17
CA SER A 540 16.98 18.98 13.63
C SER A 540 16.75 17.55 14.16
N ASP A 541 15.70 16.91 13.68
CA ASP A 541 15.36 15.54 14.11
C ASP A 541 16.42 14.53 13.66
N MET A 542 17.03 14.73 12.49
CA MET A 542 18.11 13.88 11.98
C MET A 542 19.41 14.09 12.77
N ILE A 543 19.81 15.33 13.00
CA ILE A 543 21.00 15.66 13.82
C ILE A 543 20.96 14.96 15.18
N ARG A 544 19.80 14.93 15.83
CA ARG A 544 19.63 14.27 17.14
C ARG A 544 19.76 12.74 17.09
N ARG A 545 19.64 12.14 15.92
CA ARG A 545 19.70 10.68 15.72
C ARG A 545 21.09 10.19 15.34
N LEU A 546 21.93 11.06 14.80
CA LEU A 546 23.27 10.72 14.31
C LEU A 546 24.33 10.91 15.39
N ASP A 547 25.52 10.34 15.13
CA ASP A 547 26.66 10.56 15.98
C ASP A 547 27.23 11.97 15.77
N PRO A 548 27.65 12.66 16.86
CA PRO A 548 28.22 14.03 16.77
C PRO A 548 29.38 14.12 15.79
N ASP A 549 30.24 13.08 15.70
CA ASP A 549 31.38 13.04 14.80
C ASP A 549 30.97 13.00 13.31
N VAL A 550 29.81 12.41 13.01
CA VAL A 550 29.24 12.36 11.67
C VAL A 550 28.63 13.70 11.27
N VAL A 551 27.99 14.39 12.19
CA VAL A 551 27.43 15.73 12.00
C VAL A 551 28.53 16.78 11.90
N GLY A 552 29.54 16.70 12.76
CA GLY A 552 30.64 17.65 12.92
C GLY A 552 30.26 18.84 13.82
N GLU A 553 31.18 19.19 14.73
CA GLU A 553 30.96 20.23 15.73
C GLU A 553 30.65 21.59 15.08
N GLU A 554 31.41 22.00 14.06
CA GLU A 554 31.25 23.29 13.39
C GLU A 554 29.86 23.42 12.72
N PHE A 555 29.37 22.37 12.07
CA PHE A 555 28.03 22.37 11.49
C PHE A 555 26.97 22.44 12.57
N LEU A 556 27.14 21.68 13.66
CA LEU A 556 26.20 21.68 14.79
C LEU A 556 26.08 23.06 15.43
N GLU A 557 27.21 23.73 15.67
CA GLU A 557 27.21 25.10 16.22
C GLU A 557 26.50 26.09 15.30
N MET A 558 26.83 26.08 14.01
CA MET A 558 26.19 26.91 12.99
C MET A 558 24.67 26.67 12.96
N TYR A 559 24.26 25.40 12.95
CA TYR A 559 22.85 25.01 12.88
C TYR A 559 22.07 25.47 14.12
N LEU A 560 22.64 25.30 15.32
CA LEU A 560 22.01 25.76 16.58
C LEU A 560 21.85 27.29 16.64
N GLN A 561 22.84 28.03 16.13
CA GLN A 561 22.74 29.50 16.01
C GLN A 561 21.66 29.90 15.03
N PHE A 562 21.57 29.22 13.89
CA PHE A 562 20.52 29.42 12.89
C PHE A 562 19.12 29.12 13.46
N GLU A 563 18.94 27.99 14.13
CA GLU A 563 17.67 27.61 14.75
C GLU A 563 17.22 28.62 15.82
N ALA A 564 18.16 29.11 16.61
CA ALA A 564 17.89 30.13 17.61
C ALA A 564 17.47 31.49 17.00
N ALA A 565 18.10 31.91 15.88
CA ALA A 565 17.73 33.09 15.14
C ALA A 565 16.36 32.93 14.48
N ALA A 566 16.10 31.80 13.84
CA ALA A 566 14.83 31.47 13.21
C ALA A 566 13.63 31.48 14.19
N LYS A 567 13.83 31.01 15.42
CA LYS A 567 12.82 31.08 16.49
C LYS A 567 12.50 32.51 16.94
N LYS A 568 13.47 33.45 16.85
CA LYS A 568 13.25 34.86 17.20
C LYS A 568 12.47 35.63 16.13
N VAL A 569 12.68 35.28 14.86
CA VAL A 569 11.99 35.92 13.73
C VAL A 569 10.52 35.50 13.62
N ARG A 570 10.17 34.34 14.16
CA ARG A 570 8.78 33.81 14.19
C ARG A 570 7.92 34.34 15.34
N ARG A 571 8.50 35.04 16.31
CA ARG A 571 7.78 35.76 17.37
C ARG A 571 7.49 37.22 16.95
#